data_e11f4f7fdf7016641e77b044a06c87e8
#
_entry.id   e11f4f7fdf7016641e77b044a06c87e8
#
_cell.length_a   1.000
_cell.length_b   1.000
_cell.length_c   1.000
_cell.angle_alpha   90.00
_cell.angle_beta   90.00
_cell.angle_gamma   90.00
#
_symmetry.space_group_name_H-M   'P 1'
#
loop_
_entity.id
_entity.type
_entity.pdbx_description
1 polymer ?
#
loop_
_entity_poly.entity_id
_entity_poly.type
_entity_poly.pdbx_seq_one_letter_code
_entity_poly.pdbx_strand_id
1 'polypeptide(L)'
;MQSYVRKTFTIGKKLTYKVTACSKKVKTVTVIGSKKQLKSITIPATVTYRKMKFKVTEISKNAFKKQKKLTKVTIGNNVTKIGANAFYGDKKLSKVTIGKNVTNIGANAFYGDKKLSKVTIKGKNLKKIGKNAFKKIKKSATFKVPKGKAKAYKNMLKKAKTSSYKVK
;
A
#
# COMPACT_ATOMS: atom_id res chain seq x y z
N MET A 1 18.42 -3.15 -23.05
CA MET A 1 17.29 -3.12 -22.11
C MET A 1 17.66 -3.40 -20.65
N GLN A 2 18.71 -4.15 -20.37
CA GLN A 2 19.19 -4.41 -18.99
C GLN A 2 19.61 -3.15 -18.21
N SER A 3 20.03 -2.08 -18.89
CA SER A 3 20.52 -0.84 -18.26
C SER A 3 19.48 -0.06 -17.42
N TYR A 4 18.19 -0.41 -17.50
CA TYR A 4 17.13 0.27 -16.74
C TYR A 4 16.82 -0.38 -15.40
N VAL A 5 17.17 -1.63 -15.16
CA VAL A 5 16.94 -2.31 -13.88
C VAL A 5 17.71 -1.59 -12.78
N ARG A 6 17.07 -1.40 -11.61
CA ARG A 6 17.56 -0.62 -10.46
C ARG A 6 17.59 0.91 -10.64
N LYS A 7 17.36 1.48 -11.85
CA LYS A 7 17.22 2.93 -12.02
C LYS A 7 15.98 3.46 -11.29
N THR A 8 16.10 4.68 -10.77
CA THR A 8 15.00 5.39 -10.11
C THR A 8 14.58 6.60 -10.92
N PHE A 9 13.29 6.93 -10.86
CA PHE A 9 12.72 8.12 -11.47
C PHE A 9 11.53 8.64 -10.67
N THR A 10 11.22 9.93 -10.84
CA THR A 10 10.08 10.58 -10.18
C THR A 10 9.10 11.07 -11.24
N ILE A 11 7.80 10.82 -11.03
CA ILE A 11 6.75 11.31 -11.92
C ILE A 11 5.97 12.41 -11.22
N GLY A 12 5.78 13.54 -11.94
CA GLY A 12 5.01 14.68 -11.49
C GLY A 12 5.51 15.30 -10.18
N LYS A 13 6.80 15.22 -9.89
CA LYS A 13 7.44 15.68 -8.64
C LYS A 13 6.80 15.08 -7.37
N LYS A 14 6.02 13.98 -7.48
CA LYS A 14 5.24 13.39 -6.39
C LYS A 14 5.80 12.06 -5.92
N LEU A 15 5.74 11.02 -6.75
CA LEU A 15 6.14 9.66 -6.37
C LEU A 15 7.43 9.25 -7.07
N THR A 16 8.31 8.61 -6.33
CA THR A 16 9.55 8.04 -6.83
C THR A 16 9.41 6.53 -6.99
N TYR A 17 9.89 6.04 -8.11
CA TYR A 17 9.81 4.64 -8.53
C TYR A 17 11.20 4.07 -8.77
N LYS A 18 11.37 2.79 -8.51
CA LYS A 18 12.56 2.00 -8.86
C LYS A 18 12.17 0.92 -9.86
N VAL A 19 12.88 0.83 -10.98
CA VAL A 19 12.65 -0.23 -11.97
C VAL A 19 13.10 -1.56 -11.40
N THR A 20 12.19 -2.54 -11.40
CA THR A 20 12.43 -3.89 -10.90
C THR A 20 12.56 -4.93 -12.00
N ALA A 21 11.91 -4.70 -13.14
CA ALA A 21 12.12 -5.47 -14.36
C ALA A 21 11.93 -4.59 -15.58
N CYS A 22 12.74 -4.81 -16.61
CA CYS A 22 12.61 -4.14 -17.90
C CYS A 22 13.10 -5.06 -19.02
N SER A 23 12.17 -5.86 -19.57
CA SER A 23 12.38 -6.74 -20.73
C SER A 23 11.34 -6.44 -21.81
N LYS A 24 11.43 -7.10 -22.96
CA LYS A 24 10.38 -7.00 -24.00
C LYS A 24 9.00 -7.38 -23.46
N LYS A 25 8.90 -8.44 -22.62
CA LYS A 25 7.65 -9.00 -22.10
C LYS A 25 7.23 -8.39 -20.75
N VAL A 26 8.16 -8.05 -19.88
CA VAL A 26 7.87 -7.64 -18.50
C VAL A 26 8.53 -6.29 -18.18
N LYS A 27 7.70 -5.33 -17.78
CA LYS A 27 8.15 -4.03 -17.29
C LYS A 27 7.46 -3.72 -15.96
N THR A 28 8.22 -3.69 -14.86
CA THR A 28 7.69 -3.46 -13.51
C THR A 28 8.50 -2.44 -12.74
N VAL A 29 7.81 -1.74 -11.83
CA VAL A 29 8.42 -0.81 -10.89
C VAL A 29 7.85 -1.01 -9.49
N THR A 30 8.67 -0.64 -8.52
CA THR A 30 8.29 -0.50 -7.11
C THR A 30 8.22 0.96 -6.74
N VAL A 31 7.18 1.39 -6.02
CA VAL A 31 7.12 2.73 -5.42
C VAL A 31 8.05 2.74 -4.21
N ILE A 32 9.01 3.65 -4.20
CA ILE A 32 10.00 3.76 -3.11
C ILE A 32 9.75 4.97 -2.19
N GLY A 33 8.83 5.86 -2.55
CA GLY A 33 8.44 6.97 -1.69
C GLY A 33 8.03 8.23 -2.43
N SER A 34 8.13 9.35 -1.71
CA SER A 34 7.89 10.70 -2.22
C SER A 34 8.93 11.66 -1.65
N LYS A 35 9.44 12.57 -2.49
CA LYS A 35 10.35 13.65 -2.05
C LYS A 35 9.64 14.73 -1.21
N LYS A 36 8.31 14.77 -1.22
CA LYS A 36 7.49 15.78 -0.53
C LYS A 36 6.47 15.14 0.40
N GLN A 37 6.05 15.90 1.42
CA GLN A 37 4.91 15.55 2.27
C GLN A 37 3.60 15.73 1.47
N LEU A 38 2.84 14.68 1.28
CA LEU A 38 1.62 14.68 0.47
C LEU A 38 0.37 14.62 1.35
N LYS A 39 -0.69 15.36 0.98
CA LYS A 39 -2.01 15.29 1.63
C LYS A 39 -2.76 14.02 1.22
N SER A 40 -2.58 13.58 -0.02
CA SER A 40 -3.15 12.32 -0.53
C SER A 40 -2.16 11.60 -1.45
N ILE A 41 -2.19 10.27 -1.43
CA ILE A 41 -1.36 9.42 -2.28
C ILE A 41 -2.28 8.52 -3.09
N THR A 42 -2.16 8.59 -4.42
CA THR A 42 -2.71 7.59 -5.34
C THR A 42 -1.56 6.89 -6.02
N ILE A 43 -1.40 5.60 -5.73
CA ILE A 43 -0.44 4.73 -6.39
C ILE A 43 -1.15 4.12 -7.59
N PRO A 44 -0.79 4.50 -8.83
CA PRO A 44 -1.46 4.03 -10.03
C PRO A 44 -1.16 2.56 -10.30
N ALA A 45 -1.97 1.90 -11.11
CA ALA A 45 -1.70 0.53 -11.55
C ALA A 45 -0.50 0.47 -12.50
N THR A 46 -0.32 1.51 -13.31
CA THR A 46 0.80 1.63 -14.27
C THR A 46 1.35 3.05 -14.29
N VAL A 47 2.59 3.18 -14.71
CA VAL A 47 3.26 4.48 -14.97
C VAL A 47 4.00 4.43 -16.29
N THR A 48 4.07 5.58 -16.97
CA THR A 48 4.85 5.72 -18.21
C THR A 48 6.13 6.50 -17.91
N TYR A 49 7.26 5.96 -18.33
CA TYR A 49 8.55 6.62 -18.24
C TYR A 49 9.34 6.38 -19.54
N ARG A 50 9.82 7.44 -20.18
CA ARG A 50 10.54 7.39 -21.48
C ARG A 50 9.79 6.53 -22.52
N LYS A 51 8.50 6.85 -22.75
CA LYS A 51 7.59 6.13 -23.67
C LYS A 51 7.32 4.65 -23.30
N MET A 52 7.89 4.13 -22.21
CA MET A 52 7.67 2.76 -21.75
C MET A 52 6.64 2.70 -20.62
N LYS A 53 5.66 1.82 -20.71
CA LYS A 53 4.62 1.58 -19.69
C LYS A 53 5.08 0.49 -18.72
N PHE A 54 5.13 0.81 -17.44
CA PHE A 54 5.50 -0.10 -16.35
C PHE A 54 4.32 -0.42 -15.46
N LYS A 55 4.15 -1.67 -15.05
CA LYS A 55 3.22 -2.05 -13.98
C LYS A 55 3.81 -1.69 -12.63
N VAL A 56 3.02 -1.06 -11.75
CA VAL A 56 3.41 -0.78 -10.37
C VAL A 56 3.01 -1.98 -9.52
N THR A 57 3.98 -2.79 -9.10
CA THR A 57 3.72 -4.10 -8.48
C THR A 57 3.93 -4.13 -6.97
N GLU A 58 4.69 -3.18 -6.43
CA GLU A 58 5.04 -3.18 -5.00
C GLU A 58 5.16 -1.75 -4.44
N ILE A 59 4.89 -1.62 -3.14
CA ILE A 59 5.26 -0.48 -2.32
C ILE A 59 6.41 -0.91 -1.42
N SER A 60 7.54 -0.23 -1.50
CA SER A 60 8.74 -0.58 -0.73
C SER A 60 8.54 -0.47 0.78
N LYS A 61 9.40 -1.16 1.52
CA LYS A 61 9.58 -0.94 2.97
C LYS A 61 9.84 0.55 3.24
N ASN A 62 9.17 1.10 4.25
CA ASN A 62 9.30 2.49 4.71
C ASN A 62 8.93 3.58 3.67
N ALA A 63 8.34 3.25 2.51
CA ALA A 63 8.15 4.17 1.39
C ALA A 63 7.50 5.51 1.77
N PHE A 64 6.52 5.50 2.65
CA PHE A 64 5.78 6.69 3.09
C PHE A 64 5.74 6.83 4.62
N LYS A 65 6.72 6.27 5.33
CA LYS A 65 6.79 6.34 6.79
C LYS A 65 6.79 7.78 7.30
N LYS A 66 5.94 8.07 8.31
CA LYS A 66 5.84 9.36 9.00
C LYS A 66 5.46 10.56 8.09
N GLN A 67 4.52 10.35 7.17
CA GLN A 67 3.93 11.43 6.38
C GLN A 67 3.00 12.30 7.24
N LYS A 68 3.46 13.49 7.65
CA LYS A 68 2.74 14.37 8.60
C LYS A 68 1.42 14.94 8.04
N LYS A 69 1.28 15.04 6.71
CA LYS A 69 0.12 15.65 6.03
C LYS A 69 -0.85 14.62 5.43
N LEU A 70 -0.46 13.35 5.34
CA LEU A 70 -1.21 12.32 4.61
C LEU A 70 -2.54 11.98 5.29
N THR A 71 -3.64 12.11 4.55
CA THR A 71 -5.02 11.83 5.02
C THR A 71 -5.67 10.67 4.28
N LYS A 72 -5.28 10.41 3.01
CA LYS A 72 -5.88 9.40 2.15
C LYS A 72 -4.85 8.67 1.31
N VAL A 73 -4.99 7.35 1.20
CA VAL A 73 -4.18 6.49 0.33
C VAL A 73 -5.09 5.65 -0.56
N THR A 74 -4.80 5.63 -1.86
CA THR A 74 -5.41 4.71 -2.83
C THR A 74 -4.32 3.89 -3.51
N ILE A 75 -4.40 2.57 -3.40
CA ILE A 75 -3.43 1.63 -3.96
C ILE A 75 -4.01 0.97 -5.20
N GLY A 76 -3.30 1.09 -6.31
CA GLY A 76 -3.71 0.59 -7.63
C GLY A 76 -3.79 -0.93 -7.72
N ASN A 77 -4.50 -1.39 -8.75
CA ASN A 77 -4.87 -2.81 -8.87
C ASN A 77 -3.70 -3.74 -9.25
N ASN A 78 -2.59 -3.23 -9.80
CA ASN A 78 -1.43 -4.07 -10.13
C ASN A 78 -0.47 -4.26 -8.95
N VAL A 79 -0.67 -3.55 -7.84
CA VAL A 79 0.12 -3.74 -6.63
C VAL A 79 -0.25 -5.08 -5.99
N THR A 80 0.75 -5.92 -5.77
CA THR A 80 0.62 -7.23 -5.14
C THR A 80 1.13 -7.25 -3.71
N LYS A 81 2.07 -6.34 -3.37
CA LYS A 81 2.71 -6.30 -2.05
C LYS A 81 2.83 -4.88 -1.50
N ILE A 82 2.46 -4.71 -0.24
CA ILE A 82 2.70 -3.51 0.56
C ILE A 82 3.83 -3.85 1.53
N GLY A 83 4.94 -3.13 1.43
CA GLY A 83 6.15 -3.37 2.22
C GLY A 83 5.96 -3.10 3.71
N ALA A 84 6.85 -3.64 4.53
CA ALA A 84 6.85 -3.38 5.97
C ALA A 84 7.02 -1.88 6.26
N ASN A 85 6.31 -1.36 7.26
CA ASN A 85 6.31 0.05 7.68
C ASN A 85 5.98 1.04 6.54
N ALA A 86 5.35 0.62 5.44
CA ALA A 86 5.16 1.48 4.26
C ALA A 86 4.45 2.79 4.56
N PHE A 87 3.50 2.80 5.50
CA PHE A 87 2.74 3.97 5.97
C PHE A 87 2.81 4.13 7.50
N TYR A 88 3.88 3.62 8.13
CA TYR A 88 4.04 3.64 9.58
C TYR A 88 3.98 5.05 10.16
N GLY A 89 3.07 5.30 11.10
CA GLY A 89 3.01 6.53 11.88
C GLY A 89 2.49 7.74 11.13
N ASP A 90 1.65 7.53 10.12
CA ASP A 90 0.97 8.58 9.36
C ASP A 90 -0.25 9.07 10.16
N LYS A 91 0.01 9.86 11.22
CA LYS A 91 -0.96 10.21 12.27
C LYS A 91 -2.26 10.87 11.77
N LYS A 92 -2.27 11.46 10.56
CA LYS A 92 -3.46 12.09 9.94
C LYS A 92 -4.17 11.17 8.95
N LEU A 93 -3.59 10.01 8.60
CA LEU A 93 -4.18 9.07 7.66
C LEU A 93 -5.52 8.54 8.21
N SER A 94 -6.60 8.76 7.48
CA SER A 94 -7.97 8.41 7.89
C SER A 94 -8.62 7.36 7.00
N LYS A 95 -8.23 7.30 5.73
CA LYS A 95 -8.83 6.41 4.73
C LYS A 95 -7.78 5.73 3.87
N VAL A 96 -7.90 4.41 3.71
CA VAL A 96 -7.06 3.58 2.83
C VAL A 96 -7.94 2.72 1.93
N THR A 97 -7.64 2.72 0.63
CA THR A 97 -8.22 1.78 -0.34
C THR A 97 -7.12 0.90 -0.90
N ILE A 98 -7.26 -0.41 -0.74
CA ILE A 98 -6.29 -1.44 -1.15
C ILE A 98 -6.82 -2.10 -2.42
N GLY A 99 -6.01 -2.09 -3.49
CA GLY A 99 -6.34 -2.63 -4.81
C GLY A 99 -6.59 -4.14 -4.82
N LYS A 100 -7.23 -4.60 -5.90
CA LYS A 100 -7.77 -5.97 -5.99
C LYS A 100 -6.73 -7.10 -5.98
N ASN A 101 -5.49 -6.83 -6.41
CA ASN A 101 -4.45 -7.85 -6.54
C ASN A 101 -3.46 -7.88 -5.36
N VAL A 102 -3.68 -7.07 -4.31
CA VAL A 102 -2.82 -7.12 -3.12
C VAL A 102 -3.01 -8.47 -2.42
N THR A 103 -1.91 -9.22 -2.33
CA THR A 103 -1.85 -10.52 -1.64
C THR A 103 -1.17 -10.42 -0.28
N ASN A 104 -0.24 -9.47 -0.10
CA ASN A 104 0.56 -9.36 1.11
C ASN A 104 0.60 -7.93 1.63
N ILE A 105 0.30 -7.75 2.91
CA ILE A 105 0.50 -6.52 3.67
C ILE A 105 1.60 -6.78 4.69
N GLY A 106 2.68 -6.00 4.63
CA GLY A 106 3.87 -6.17 5.46
C GLY A 106 3.63 -5.84 6.94
N ALA A 107 4.58 -6.26 7.78
CA ALA A 107 4.54 -5.95 9.20
C ALA A 107 4.55 -4.44 9.44
N ASN A 108 3.75 -3.98 10.41
CA ASN A 108 3.61 -2.57 10.80
C ASN A 108 3.22 -1.62 9.64
N ALA A 109 2.69 -2.11 8.53
CA ALA A 109 2.46 -1.29 7.32
C ALA A 109 1.66 -0.01 7.59
N PHE A 110 0.68 -0.05 8.50
CA PHE A 110 -0.16 1.07 8.95
C PHE A 110 -0.15 1.22 10.47
N TYR A 111 0.94 0.80 11.13
CA TYR A 111 1.05 0.89 12.58
C TYR A 111 1.07 2.34 13.07
N GLY A 112 0.26 2.65 14.06
CA GLY A 112 0.26 3.97 14.70
C GLY A 112 -0.45 5.07 13.90
N ASP A 113 -1.21 4.71 12.87
CA ASP A 113 -2.05 5.61 12.10
C ASP A 113 -3.33 5.91 12.89
N LYS A 114 -3.20 6.70 13.95
CA LYS A 114 -4.22 6.90 15.01
C LYS A 114 -5.59 7.38 14.49
N LYS A 115 -5.65 8.03 13.32
CA LYS A 115 -6.90 8.50 12.69
C LYS A 115 -7.46 7.53 11.66
N LEU A 116 -6.79 6.41 11.34
CA LEU A 116 -7.24 5.46 10.34
C LEU A 116 -8.52 4.76 10.79
N SER A 117 -9.63 5.17 10.17
CA SER A 117 -10.99 4.74 10.51
C SER A 117 -11.66 3.92 9.42
N LYS A 118 -11.23 4.07 8.15
CA LYS A 118 -11.84 3.38 7.01
C LYS A 118 -10.78 2.69 6.17
N VAL A 119 -10.83 1.37 6.09
CA VAL A 119 -9.96 0.54 5.23
C VAL A 119 -10.85 -0.26 4.29
N THR A 120 -10.69 -0.06 2.98
CA THR A 120 -11.39 -0.85 1.96
C THR A 120 -10.40 -1.80 1.29
N ILE A 121 -10.64 -3.10 1.37
CA ILE A 121 -9.85 -4.14 0.71
C ILE A 121 -10.68 -4.66 -0.47
N LYS A 122 -10.27 -4.38 -1.70
CA LYS A 122 -11.01 -4.77 -2.91
C LYS A 122 -10.71 -6.20 -3.36
N GLY A 123 -9.57 -6.75 -2.95
CA GLY A 123 -9.08 -8.05 -3.39
C GLY A 123 -9.71 -9.21 -2.65
N LYS A 124 -9.96 -10.31 -3.35
CA LYS A 124 -10.41 -11.59 -2.77
C LYS A 124 -9.25 -12.53 -2.41
N ASN A 125 -8.02 -12.20 -2.83
CA ASN A 125 -6.84 -13.07 -2.78
C ASN A 125 -5.78 -12.60 -1.77
N LEU A 126 -6.16 -11.81 -0.74
CA LEU A 126 -5.25 -11.44 0.32
C LEU A 126 -4.84 -12.72 1.08
N LYS A 127 -3.53 -12.98 1.15
CA LYS A 127 -2.94 -14.19 1.75
C LYS A 127 -2.33 -13.90 3.12
N LYS A 128 -1.79 -12.69 3.32
CA LYS A 128 -1.08 -12.34 4.56
C LYS A 128 -1.28 -10.90 4.97
N ILE A 129 -1.59 -10.71 6.25
CA ILE A 129 -1.47 -9.44 6.98
C ILE A 129 -0.36 -9.63 8.02
N GLY A 130 0.73 -8.87 7.89
CA GLY A 130 1.91 -8.98 8.76
C GLY A 130 1.61 -8.54 10.19
N LYS A 131 2.48 -8.96 11.12
CA LYS A 131 2.38 -8.63 12.55
C LYS A 131 2.24 -7.11 12.74
N ASN A 132 1.28 -6.71 13.57
CA ASN A 132 0.99 -5.32 13.92
C ASN A 132 0.62 -4.40 12.73
N ALA A 133 0.30 -4.92 11.53
CA ALA A 133 0.08 -4.10 10.34
C ALA A 133 -0.94 -2.98 10.57
N PHE A 134 -1.99 -3.21 11.35
CA PHE A 134 -3.03 -2.24 11.71
C PHE A 134 -3.14 -2.04 13.23
N LYS A 135 -2.05 -2.23 13.99
CA LYS A 135 -2.04 -1.96 15.44
C LYS A 135 -1.94 -0.47 15.71
N LYS A 136 -2.59 0.02 16.77
CA LYS A 136 -2.66 1.44 17.16
C LYS A 136 -3.30 2.36 16.09
N ILE A 137 -4.24 1.83 15.29
CA ILE A 137 -5.16 2.61 14.47
C ILE A 137 -6.34 3.13 15.31
N LYS A 138 -7.29 3.88 14.71
CA LYS A 138 -8.49 4.35 15.43
C LYS A 138 -9.26 3.14 16.00
N LYS A 139 -9.65 3.20 17.28
CA LYS A 139 -10.61 2.28 17.86
C LYS A 139 -11.90 2.33 17.04
N SER A 140 -12.59 1.22 16.81
CA SER A 140 -13.77 1.16 15.93
C SER A 140 -13.51 1.38 14.42
N ALA A 141 -12.26 1.26 13.94
CA ALA A 141 -11.98 1.28 12.51
C ALA A 141 -12.81 0.23 11.75
N THR A 142 -13.33 0.61 10.58
CA THR A 142 -14.14 -0.28 9.73
C THR A 142 -13.33 -0.79 8.55
N PHE A 143 -13.32 -2.11 8.39
CA PHE A 143 -12.75 -2.80 7.23
C PHE A 143 -13.88 -3.26 6.32
N LYS A 144 -14.00 -2.60 5.15
CA LYS A 144 -14.88 -3.06 4.07
C LYS A 144 -14.13 -4.08 3.24
N VAL A 145 -14.67 -5.31 3.15
CA VAL A 145 -14.02 -6.43 2.47
C VAL A 145 -14.94 -7.03 1.39
N PRO A 146 -14.42 -7.82 0.43
CA PRO A 146 -15.26 -8.46 -0.58
C PRO A 146 -16.26 -9.45 0.04
N LYS A 147 -17.42 -9.57 -0.60
CA LYS A 147 -18.46 -10.57 -0.25
C LYS A 147 -17.82 -11.97 -0.11
N GLY A 148 -18.17 -12.69 0.95
CA GLY A 148 -17.65 -14.04 1.26
C GLY A 148 -16.24 -14.08 1.88
N LYS A 149 -15.58 -12.95 2.11
CA LYS A 149 -14.22 -12.91 2.71
C LYS A 149 -14.17 -12.40 4.14
N ALA A 150 -15.29 -12.00 4.74
CA ALA A 150 -15.34 -11.40 6.07
C ALA A 150 -14.71 -12.28 7.15
N LYS A 151 -15.08 -13.56 7.24
CA LYS A 151 -14.52 -14.53 8.22
C LYS A 151 -13.02 -14.68 8.07
N ALA A 152 -12.52 -14.91 6.83
CA ALA A 152 -11.09 -15.10 6.56
C ALA A 152 -10.27 -13.85 6.91
N TYR A 153 -10.73 -12.66 6.51
CA TYR A 153 -9.99 -11.41 6.76
C TYR A 153 -10.06 -10.98 8.23
N LYS A 154 -11.19 -11.26 8.93
CA LYS A 154 -11.28 -11.08 10.38
C LYS A 154 -10.23 -11.91 11.11
N ASN A 155 -10.05 -13.18 10.72
CA ASN A 155 -9.02 -14.05 11.30
C ASN A 155 -7.58 -13.51 11.02
N MET A 156 -7.30 -13.04 9.80
CA MET A 156 -6.01 -12.44 9.49
C MET A 156 -5.73 -11.18 10.31
N LEU A 157 -6.72 -10.30 10.48
CA LEU A 157 -6.62 -9.09 11.29
C LEU A 157 -6.39 -9.42 12.77
N LYS A 158 -7.06 -10.45 13.31
CA LYS A 158 -6.83 -10.95 14.68
C LYS A 158 -5.40 -11.47 14.84
N LYS A 159 -4.93 -12.34 13.96
CA LYS A 159 -3.54 -12.86 13.95
C LYS A 159 -2.50 -11.73 13.83
N ALA A 160 -2.81 -10.68 13.08
CA ALA A 160 -1.96 -9.50 12.94
C ALA A 160 -2.02 -8.54 14.14
N LYS A 161 -2.68 -8.90 15.24
CA LYS A 161 -2.84 -8.08 16.46
C LYS A 161 -3.45 -6.69 16.17
N THR A 162 -4.41 -6.62 15.24
CA THR A 162 -5.16 -5.39 14.97
C THR A 162 -5.99 -5.00 16.18
N SER A 163 -5.98 -3.72 16.55
CA SER A 163 -6.81 -3.15 17.62
C SER A 163 -8.30 -3.22 17.26
N SER A 164 -9.20 -2.97 18.21
CA SER A 164 -10.66 -3.00 18.02
C SER A 164 -11.14 -2.50 16.66
N TYR A 165 -11.86 -3.33 15.91
CA TYR A 165 -12.29 -3.06 14.53
C TYR A 165 -13.62 -3.74 14.20
N LYS A 166 -14.29 -3.23 13.16
CA LYS A 166 -15.47 -3.85 12.54
C LYS A 166 -15.13 -4.31 11.12
N VAL A 167 -15.58 -5.50 10.73
CA VAL A 167 -15.49 -6.02 9.35
C VAL A 167 -16.89 -6.02 8.75
N LYS A 168 -17.04 -5.40 7.59
CA LYS A 168 -18.28 -5.31 6.81
C LYS A 168 -18.07 -5.83 5.39
#